data_f8be00ab7ab8d237ab53c6a154034b45
#
_entry.id   f8be00ab7ab8d237ab53c6a154034b45
#
_cell.length_a   1.000
_cell.length_b   1.000
_cell.length_c   1.000
_cell.angle_alpha   90.00
_cell.angle_beta   90.00
_cell.angle_gamma   90.00
#
_symmetry.space_group_name_H-M   'P 1'
#
loop_
_entity.id
_entity.type
_entity.pdbx_description
1 polymer ?
#
loop_
_entity_poly.entity_id
_entity_poly.type
_entity_poly.pdbx_seq_one_letter_code
_entity_poly.pdbx_strand_id
1 'polypeptide(L)'
;IVAAARWFAATPRVVEFDLNPLVLYENGGCAVDARVYVDDVPAPAGHEEKAALPDQLLTIRSIAVVGASQDPNKVGYAITRNLLSFPGLLFPINPKSTEILGRTAYPSLSAIPKNVDVAVVAIPAKGVPQVVQEAGEKKVPLVIIISSGFREAGEAGRMLEDEILDTARQYGIRIMGPNCLGLMLPHQGINTTFDPVSPKPGKIAFLSQSGAIITTIVDWSLPEEIGLSAVISVGNQADLTFEDFVQFAGNDPHTKAVILYVEQIRNGRRFMETVSRIPPKK
;
A
#
# COMPACT_ATOMS: atom_id res chain seq x y z
N ILE A 1 24.90 2.93 11.61
CA ILE A 1 23.46 2.68 11.37
C ILE A 1 23.00 1.47 12.18
N VAL A 2 23.56 0.24 12.00
CA VAL A 2 23.10 -0.97 12.71
C VAL A 2 23.17 -0.82 14.24
N ALA A 3 24.24 -0.23 14.77
CA ALA A 3 24.36 0.03 16.21
C ALA A 3 23.28 1.01 16.72
N ALA A 4 23.01 2.08 15.99
CA ALA A 4 21.97 3.04 16.32
C ALA A 4 20.56 2.40 16.27
N ALA A 5 20.29 1.57 15.26
CA ALA A 5 19.04 0.83 15.18
C ALA A 5 18.85 -0.17 16.34
N ARG A 6 19.91 -0.87 16.73
CA ARG A 6 19.90 -1.77 17.92
C ARG A 6 19.67 -1.00 19.21
N TRP A 7 20.32 0.16 19.38
CA TRP A 7 20.10 1.01 20.53
C TRP A 7 18.67 1.52 20.61
N PHE A 8 18.11 1.98 19.49
CA PHE A 8 16.72 2.42 19.40
C PHE A 8 15.75 1.28 19.79
N ALA A 9 15.94 0.10 19.22
CA ALA A 9 15.11 -1.07 19.53
C ALA A 9 15.21 -1.49 21.03
N ALA A 10 16.38 -1.31 21.64
CA ALA A 10 16.61 -1.63 23.04
C ALA A 10 16.14 -0.54 24.04
N THR A 11 15.76 0.64 23.56
CA THR A 11 15.41 1.81 24.41
C THR A 11 13.93 2.18 24.25
N PRO A 12 13.00 1.58 25.02
CA PRO A 12 11.54 1.74 24.86
C PRO A 12 11.02 3.18 24.92
N ARG A 13 11.72 4.04 25.63
CA ARG A 13 11.35 5.45 25.80
C ARG A 13 11.67 6.32 24.60
N VAL A 14 12.55 5.89 23.70
CA VAL A 14 12.89 6.63 22.50
C VAL A 14 11.83 6.33 21.43
N VAL A 15 11.09 7.33 21.02
CA VAL A 15 10.02 7.21 20.03
C VAL A 15 10.49 7.60 18.63
N GLU A 16 11.48 8.48 18.55
CA GLU A 16 12.07 8.91 17.28
C GLU A 16 13.53 9.32 17.52
N PHE A 17 14.39 9.07 16.54
CA PHE A 17 15.70 9.70 16.50
C PHE A 17 16.10 10.03 15.06
N ASP A 18 16.78 11.15 14.91
CA ASP A 18 17.32 11.64 13.64
C ASP A 18 18.84 11.76 13.74
N LEU A 19 19.53 11.27 12.73
CA LEU A 19 20.99 11.35 12.59
C LEU A 19 21.30 12.07 11.26
N ASN A 20 21.46 13.38 11.30
CA ASN A 20 21.59 14.17 10.09
C ASN A 20 22.49 15.40 10.27
N PRO A 21 23.61 15.51 9.51
CA PRO A 21 24.07 14.57 8.49
C PRO A 21 24.85 13.37 9.08
N LEU A 22 24.82 12.28 8.33
CA LEU A 22 25.71 11.12 8.55
C LEU A 22 26.85 11.17 7.51
N VAL A 23 28.06 11.40 7.96
CA VAL A 23 29.26 11.43 7.12
C VAL A 23 29.88 10.04 7.08
N LEU A 24 30.07 9.51 5.89
CA LEU A 24 30.67 8.19 5.67
C LEU A 24 32.14 8.33 5.28
N TYR A 25 32.99 7.47 5.84
CA TYR A 25 34.42 7.33 5.55
C TYR A 25 34.70 5.91 5.04
N GLU A 26 35.87 5.64 4.52
CA GLU A 26 36.28 4.31 4.07
C GLU A 26 36.12 3.24 5.15
N ASN A 27 36.36 3.58 6.41
CA ASN A 27 36.31 2.68 7.56
C ASN A 27 35.33 3.14 8.63
N GLY A 28 34.08 3.47 8.25
CA GLY A 28 33.03 3.82 9.19
C GLY A 28 32.27 5.07 8.82
N GLY A 29 31.60 5.68 9.82
CA GLY A 29 30.84 6.91 9.64
C GLY A 29 30.67 7.63 10.97
N CYS A 30 30.38 8.94 10.89
CA CYS A 30 30.11 9.78 12.04
C CYS A 30 28.79 10.52 11.82
N ALA A 31 27.89 10.49 12.80
CA ALA A 31 26.76 11.40 12.86
C ALA A 31 27.28 12.75 13.39
N VAL A 32 27.05 13.83 12.63
CA VAL A 32 27.48 15.16 12.98
C VAL A 32 26.48 15.83 13.91
N ASP A 33 25.18 15.53 13.72
CA ASP A 33 24.10 15.94 14.59
C ASP A 33 23.16 14.77 14.87
N ALA A 34 22.54 14.78 16.05
CA ALA A 34 21.59 13.77 16.47
C ALA A 34 20.47 14.41 17.30
N ARG A 35 19.23 14.10 16.93
CA ARG A 35 18.04 14.46 17.73
C ARG A 35 17.37 13.20 18.22
N VAL A 36 17.00 13.19 19.48
CA VAL A 36 16.32 12.05 20.12
C VAL A 36 15.06 12.58 20.79
N TYR A 37 13.93 12.03 20.39
CA TYR A 37 12.65 12.31 21.01
C TYR A 37 12.33 11.19 22.00
N VAL A 38 12.11 11.59 23.24
CA VAL A 38 11.83 10.67 24.34
C VAL A 38 10.40 10.93 24.84
N ASP A 39 9.58 9.88 24.87
CA ASP A 39 8.26 9.96 25.46
C ASP A 39 8.34 9.44 26.91
N ASP A 40 7.79 10.21 27.85
CA ASP A 40 7.69 9.80 29.26
C ASP A 40 6.51 8.84 29.50
N VAL A 41 5.61 8.73 28.52
CA VAL A 41 4.55 7.72 28.52
C VAL A 41 5.08 6.45 27.89
N PRO A 42 5.10 5.30 28.59
CA PRO A 42 5.44 4.03 27.95
C PRO A 42 4.54 3.87 26.71
N ALA A 43 5.14 3.57 25.56
CA ALA A 43 4.36 3.22 24.36
C ALA A 43 3.30 2.21 24.81
N PRO A 44 2.01 2.40 24.46
CA PRO A 44 0.96 1.51 24.92
C PRO A 44 1.36 0.08 24.61
N ALA A 45 1.59 -0.70 25.65
CA ALA A 45 1.78 -2.13 25.59
C ALA A 45 0.47 -2.71 25.08
N GLY A 46 0.44 -3.18 23.87
CA GLY A 46 -0.73 -3.76 23.24
C GLY A 46 -1.10 -3.04 21.96
N HIS A 47 -0.23 -3.12 20.96
CA HIS A 47 -0.79 -3.15 19.62
C HIS A 47 -1.51 -4.49 19.50
N GLU A 48 -2.85 -4.46 19.43
CA GLU A 48 -3.62 -5.60 18.93
C GLU A 48 -2.84 -6.13 17.73
N GLU A 49 -2.53 -7.43 17.71
CA GLU A 49 -1.98 -8.08 16.52
C GLU A 49 -3.01 -7.84 15.42
N LYS A 50 -2.78 -6.77 14.64
CA LYS A 50 -3.59 -6.53 13.46
C LYS A 50 -3.46 -7.79 12.62
N ALA A 51 -4.58 -8.36 12.24
CA ALA A 51 -4.61 -9.53 11.36
C ALA A 51 -3.56 -9.35 10.27
N ALA A 52 -2.69 -10.34 10.09
CA ALA A 52 -1.64 -10.31 9.09
C ALA A 52 -2.23 -9.89 7.74
N LEU A 53 -1.43 -9.25 6.90
CA LEU A 53 -1.84 -9.00 5.51
C LEU A 53 -2.37 -10.34 4.99
N PRO A 54 -3.61 -10.39 4.48
CA PRO A 54 -4.16 -11.67 4.08
C PRO A 54 -3.22 -12.32 3.09
N ASP A 55 -2.88 -13.61 3.27
CA ASP A 55 -2.19 -14.43 2.27
C ASP A 55 -2.91 -14.38 0.91
N GLN A 56 -4.12 -13.87 0.90
CA GLN A 56 -4.95 -13.53 -0.26
C GLN A 56 -4.28 -12.57 -1.25
N LEU A 57 -3.35 -11.68 -0.81
CA LEU A 57 -2.56 -10.87 -1.76
C LEU A 57 -1.64 -11.73 -2.65
N LEU A 58 -1.29 -12.93 -2.20
CA LEU A 58 -0.50 -13.87 -3.01
C LEU A 58 -1.34 -14.50 -4.13
N THR A 59 -2.67 -14.49 -4.03
CA THR A 59 -3.59 -15.13 -4.99
C THR A 59 -4.89 -14.35 -5.15
N ILE A 60 -4.81 -13.13 -5.69
CA ILE A 60 -5.99 -12.31 -5.99
C ILE A 60 -6.71 -12.92 -7.20
N ARG A 61 -8.01 -13.20 -7.07
CA ARG A 61 -8.85 -13.78 -8.11
C ARG A 61 -9.93 -12.83 -8.62
N SER A 62 -10.24 -11.80 -7.86
CA SER A 62 -11.29 -10.85 -8.19
C SER A 62 -10.97 -9.45 -7.70
N ILE A 63 -11.17 -8.46 -8.60
CA ILE A 63 -10.91 -7.03 -8.32
C ILE A 63 -12.14 -6.23 -8.73
N ALA A 64 -12.62 -5.37 -7.83
CA ALA A 64 -13.61 -4.35 -8.13
C ALA A 64 -12.93 -2.99 -8.24
N VAL A 65 -13.33 -2.17 -9.23
CA VAL A 65 -12.82 -0.79 -9.41
C VAL A 65 -13.98 0.18 -9.19
N VAL A 66 -13.99 0.83 -8.04
CA VAL A 66 -14.99 1.85 -7.68
C VAL A 66 -14.59 3.20 -8.26
N GLY A 67 -15.46 3.77 -9.08
CA GLY A 67 -15.17 4.96 -9.87
C GLY A 67 -14.61 4.63 -11.27
N ALA A 68 -14.77 3.39 -11.72
CA ALA A 68 -14.47 2.99 -13.10
C ALA A 68 -15.17 3.93 -14.11
N SER A 69 -14.54 4.21 -15.24
CA SER A 69 -15.04 5.19 -16.21
C SER A 69 -14.74 4.77 -17.65
N GLN A 70 -15.57 5.29 -18.58
CA GLN A 70 -15.25 5.26 -20.01
C GLN A 70 -14.45 6.49 -20.47
N ASP A 71 -14.35 7.54 -19.64
CA ASP A 71 -13.62 8.76 -19.96
C ASP A 71 -12.11 8.55 -19.76
N PRO A 72 -11.28 8.62 -20.84
CA PRO A 72 -9.83 8.37 -20.79
C PRO A 72 -9.06 9.31 -19.85
N ASN A 73 -9.63 10.46 -19.52
CA ASN A 73 -9.01 11.45 -18.63
C ASN A 73 -9.19 11.13 -17.13
N LYS A 74 -9.94 10.09 -16.80
CA LYS A 74 -10.21 9.72 -15.41
C LYS A 74 -9.30 8.61 -14.92
N VAL A 75 -8.88 8.73 -13.67
CA VAL A 75 -8.07 7.72 -12.96
C VAL A 75 -8.75 6.34 -13.01
N GLY A 76 -10.06 6.27 -12.78
CA GLY A 76 -10.81 5.02 -12.85
C GLY A 76 -10.83 4.35 -14.22
N TYR A 77 -10.70 5.13 -15.32
CA TYR A 77 -10.48 4.57 -16.67
C TYR A 77 -9.12 3.90 -16.75
N ALA A 78 -8.06 4.60 -16.36
CA ALA A 78 -6.69 4.09 -16.44
C ALA A 78 -6.53 2.79 -15.65
N ILE A 79 -7.03 2.75 -14.41
CA ILE A 79 -7.01 1.55 -13.57
C ILE A 79 -7.79 0.40 -14.23
N THR A 80 -9.02 0.68 -14.70
CA THR A 80 -9.85 -0.37 -15.33
C THR A 80 -9.17 -0.92 -16.60
N ARG A 81 -8.60 -0.04 -17.42
CA ARG A 81 -7.85 -0.42 -18.64
C ARG A 81 -6.64 -1.30 -18.30
N ASN A 82 -5.86 -0.93 -17.30
CA ASN A 82 -4.68 -1.68 -16.88
C ASN A 82 -5.04 -3.10 -16.38
N LEU A 83 -6.25 -3.26 -15.84
CA LEU A 83 -6.75 -4.54 -15.33
C LEU A 83 -7.48 -5.39 -16.39
N LEU A 84 -7.63 -4.93 -17.64
CA LEU A 84 -8.28 -5.74 -18.68
C LEU A 84 -7.54 -7.04 -18.99
N SER A 85 -6.21 -7.07 -18.80
CA SER A 85 -5.36 -8.24 -18.98
C SER A 85 -5.28 -9.14 -17.73
N PHE A 86 -5.86 -8.72 -16.62
CA PHE A 86 -5.92 -9.53 -15.39
C PHE A 86 -6.69 -10.82 -15.65
N PRO A 87 -6.12 -12.00 -15.36
CA PRO A 87 -6.75 -13.28 -15.67
C PRO A 87 -7.95 -13.63 -14.78
N GLY A 88 -8.14 -12.89 -13.69
CA GLY A 88 -9.25 -13.06 -12.76
C GLY A 88 -10.53 -12.31 -13.15
N LEU A 89 -11.40 -12.14 -12.18
CA LEU A 89 -12.66 -11.43 -12.35
C LEU A 89 -12.49 -9.92 -12.11
N LEU A 90 -12.84 -9.11 -13.09
CA LEU A 90 -12.84 -7.66 -13.00
C LEU A 90 -14.28 -7.13 -12.95
N PHE A 91 -14.59 -6.33 -11.93
CA PHE A 91 -15.89 -5.73 -11.70
C PHE A 91 -15.80 -4.19 -11.69
N PRO A 92 -15.99 -3.52 -12.84
CA PRO A 92 -16.14 -2.07 -12.87
C PRO A 92 -17.37 -1.62 -12.08
N ILE A 93 -17.24 -0.58 -11.26
CA ILE A 93 -18.35 0.00 -10.50
C ILE A 93 -18.53 1.45 -10.90
N ASN A 94 -19.72 1.74 -11.44
CA ASN A 94 -20.15 3.08 -11.77
C ASN A 94 -21.71 3.15 -11.78
N PRO A 95 -22.36 3.98 -10.95
CA PRO A 95 -23.83 4.04 -10.88
C PRO A 95 -24.50 4.59 -12.14
N LYS A 96 -23.73 5.16 -13.08
CA LYS A 96 -24.25 5.80 -14.30
C LYS A 96 -24.02 4.98 -15.57
N SER A 97 -23.37 3.81 -15.47
CA SER A 97 -23.01 3.00 -16.64
C SER A 97 -23.31 1.53 -16.38
N THR A 98 -23.84 0.84 -17.38
CA THR A 98 -24.06 -0.61 -17.34
C THR A 98 -22.90 -1.41 -17.95
N GLU A 99 -22.02 -0.72 -18.68
CA GLU A 99 -20.84 -1.30 -19.31
C GLU A 99 -19.67 -0.32 -19.28
N ILE A 100 -18.46 -0.79 -19.01
CA ILE A 100 -17.21 -0.02 -19.06
C ILE A 100 -16.11 -0.89 -19.69
N LEU A 101 -15.51 -0.38 -20.77
CA LEU A 101 -14.43 -1.05 -21.51
C LEU A 101 -14.77 -2.51 -21.88
N GLY A 102 -16.00 -2.78 -22.32
CA GLY A 102 -16.46 -4.11 -22.69
C GLY A 102 -16.74 -5.07 -21.52
N ARG A 103 -16.77 -4.55 -20.29
CA ARG A 103 -17.10 -5.32 -19.08
C ARG A 103 -18.43 -4.81 -18.47
N THR A 104 -19.26 -5.73 -18.01
CA THR A 104 -20.47 -5.37 -17.25
C THR A 104 -20.09 -4.52 -16.04
N ALA A 105 -20.72 -3.35 -15.91
CA ALA A 105 -20.51 -2.48 -14.76
C ALA A 105 -21.67 -2.64 -13.76
N TYR A 106 -21.34 -2.47 -12.49
CA TYR A 106 -22.27 -2.59 -11.38
C TYR A 106 -22.50 -1.21 -10.72
N PRO A 107 -23.68 -0.93 -10.17
CA PRO A 107 -23.93 0.37 -9.53
C PRO A 107 -23.23 0.53 -8.19
N SER A 108 -22.93 -0.56 -7.47
CA SER A 108 -22.25 -0.58 -6.16
C SER A 108 -21.50 -1.89 -5.93
N LEU A 109 -20.69 -1.97 -4.88
CA LEU A 109 -20.06 -3.21 -4.45
C LEU A 109 -21.10 -4.27 -4.08
N SER A 110 -22.15 -3.87 -3.39
CA SER A 110 -23.25 -4.75 -2.96
C SER A 110 -23.99 -5.42 -4.12
N ALA A 111 -24.05 -4.76 -5.29
CA ALA A 111 -24.71 -5.30 -6.47
C ALA A 111 -23.92 -6.42 -7.18
N ILE A 112 -22.65 -6.62 -6.86
CA ILE A 112 -21.83 -7.68 -7.47
C ILE A 112 -22.27 -9.05 -6.88
N PRO A 113 -22.67 -10.03 -7.72
CA PRO A 113 -23.19 -11.30 -7.20
C PRO A 113 -22.10 -12.27 -6.72
N LYS A 114 -20.82 -11.92 -6.89
CA LYS A 114 -19.67 -12.77 -6.54
C LYS A 114 -18.85 -12.13 -5.41
N ASN A 115 -17.99 -12.91 -4.79
CA ASN A 115 -16.99 -12.40 -3.85
C ASN A 115 -15.98 -11.50 -4.56
N VAL A 116 -15.45 -10.54 -3.82
CA VAL A 116 -14.43 -9.59 -4.27
C VAL A 116 -13.25 -9.68 -3.30
N ASP A 117 -12.06 -9.94 -3.83
CA ASP A 117 -10.85 -10.04 -3.00
C ASP A 117 -10.24 -8.65 -2.74
N VAL A 118 -10.32 -7.75 -3.73
CA VAL A 118 -9.75 -6.40 -3.63
C VAL A 118 -10.73 -5.39 -4.22
N ALA A 119 -11.00 -4.32 -3.50
CA ALA A 119 -11.68 -3.14 -4.02
C ALA A 119 -10.69 -1.98 -4.20
N VAL A 120 -10.54 -1.48 -5.43
CA VAL A 120 -9.72 -0.31 -5.75
C VAL A 120 -10.64 0.89 -5.86
N VAL A 121 -10.39 1.93 -5.05
CA VAL A 121 -11.29 3.08 -4.90
C VAL A 121 -10.65 4.33 -5.50
N ALA A 122 -11.27 4.87 -6.55
CA ALA A 122 -10.83 6.05 -7.29
C ALA A 122 -12.00 7.04 -7.46
N ILE A 123 -12.59 7.48 -6.36
CA ILE A 123 -13.67 8.47 -6.28
C ILE A 123 -13.28 9.63 -5.34
N PRO A 124 -13.99 10.78 -5.35
CA PRO A 124 -13.71 11.85 -4.39
C PRO A 124 -13.78 11.37 -2.93
N ALA A 125 -12.86 11.86 -2.08
CA ALA A 125 -12.68 11.41 -0.70
C ALA A 125 -13.96 11.33 0.12
N LYS A 126 -14.86 12.30 -0.04
CA LYS A 126 -16.15 12.34 0.67
C LYS A 126 -17.06 11.12 0.45
N GLY A 127 -16.90 10.42 -0.67
CA GLY A 127 -17.67 9.20 -0.97
C GLY A 127 -17.02 7.91 -0.48
N VAL A 128 -15.76 7.98 -0.04
CA VAL A 128 -15.00 6.79 0.32
C VAL A 128 -15.51 6.09 1.58
N PRO A 129 -15.95 6.79 2.65
CA PRO A 129 -16.49 6.13 3.84
C PRO A 129 -17.65 5.17 3.53
N GLN A 130 -18.58 5.59 2.68
CA GLN A 130 -19.68 4.72 2.25
C GLN A 130 -19.18 3.47 1.52
N VAL A 131 -18.17 3.61 0.65
CA VAL A 131 -17.59 2.47 -0.08
C VAL A 131 -16.86 1.50 0.86
N VAL A 132 -16.16 2.03 1.88
CA VAL A 132 -15.51 1.19 2.89
C VAL A 132 -16.54 0.41 3.72
N GLN A 133 -17.67 1.04 4.05
CA GLN A 133 -18.79 0.34 4.70
C GLN A 133 -19.36 -0.77 3.80
N GLU A 134 -19.67 -0.49 2.54
CA GLU A 134 -20.14 -1.50 1.59
C GLU A 134 -19.14 -2.65 1.41
N ALA A 135 -17.83 -2.33 1.40
CA ALA A 135 -16.77 -3.33 1.34
C ALA A 135 -16.76 -4.23 2.59
N GLY A 136 -16.97 -3.63 3.77
CA GLY A 136 -17.08 -4.36 5.03
C GLY A 136 -18.28 -5.31 5.05
N GLU A 137 -19.46 -4.82 4.69
CA GLU A 137 -20.70 -5.63 4.60
C GLU A 137 -20.55 -6.79 3.61
N LYS A 138 -19.83 -6.55 2.51
CA LYS A 138 -19.53 -7.56 1.48
C LYS A 138 -18.36 -8.47 1.86
N LYS A 139 -17.66 -8.20 2.96
CA LYS A 139 -16.47 -8.91 3.43
C LYS A 139 -15.31 -8.88 2.42
N VAL A 140 -15.11 -7.73 1.77
CA VAL A 140 -13.94 -7.50 0.92
C VAL A 140 -12.71 -7.34 1.80
N PRO A 141 -11.73 -8.25 1.77
CA PRO A 141 -10.66 -8.24 2.77
C PRO A 141 -9.67 -7.08 2.62
N LEU A 142 -9.52 -6.52 1.41
CA LEU A 142 -8.60 -5.41 1.13
C LEU A 142 -9.26 -4.31 0.31
N VAL A 143 -9.12 -3.09 0.79
CA VAL A 143 -9.53 -1.87 0.07
C VAL A 143 -8.29 -1.03 -0.22
N ILE A 144 -8.01 -0.75 -1.50
CA ILE A 144 -6.93 0.12 -1.97
C ILE A 144 -7.53 1.48 -2.28
N ILE A 145 -7.17 2.52 -1.55
CA ILE A 145 -7.72 3.86 -1.72
C ILE A 145 -6.71 4.74 -2.45
N ILE A 146 -6.95 4.93 -3.76
CA ILE A 146 -6.14 5.80 -4.62
C ILE A 146 -6.41 7.27 -4.30
N SER A 147 -7.64 7.57 -3.96
CA SER A 147 -8.13 8.94 -3.70
C SER A 147 -7.28 9.67 -2.68
N SER A 148 -6.99 10.93 -2.97
CA SER A 148 -6.42 11.92 -2.03
C SER A 148 -7.53 12.75 -1.38
N GLY A 149 -7.18 13.58 -0.39
CA GLY A 149 -8.10 14.44 0.35
C GLY A 149 -8.37 13.92 1.76
N PHE A 150 -7.42 13.17 2.31
CA PHE A 150 -7.46 12.65 3.67
C PHE A 150 -6.51 13.46 4.58
N ARG A 151 -5.80 12.85 5.51
CA ARG A 151 -4.92 13.53 6.48
C ARG A 151 -3.94 14.52 5.83
N GLU A 152 -3.44 14.26 4.64
CA GLU A 152 -2.56 15.16 3.88
C GLU A 152 -3.23 16.47 3.46
N ALA A 153 -4.58 16.51 3.45
CA ALA A 153 -5.38 17.69 3.13
C ALA A 153 -5.81 18.51 4.37
N GLY A 154 -5.31 18.15 5.56
CA GLY A 154 -5.60 18.84 6.82
C GLY A 154 -6.70 18.19 7.66
N GLU A 155 -7.25 18.92 8.63
CA GLU A 155 -8.12 18.37 9.68
C GLU A 155 -9.39 17.69 9.16
N ALA A 156 -10.07 18.30 8.21
CA ALA A 156 -11.27 17.69 7.61
C ALA A 156 -10.96 16.35 6.92
N GLY A 157 -9.81 16.25 6.27
CA GLY A 157 -9.34 15.02 5.65
C GLY A 157 -8.93 13.97 6.68
N ARG A 158 -8.35 14.41 7.81
CA ARG A 158 -8.02 13.53 8.93
C ARG A 158 -9.27 12.88 9.52
N MET A 159 -10.35 13.65 9.71
CA MET A 159 -11.62 13.10 10.18
C MET A 159 -12.17 12.00 9.25
N LEU A 160 -12.08 12.20 7.92
CA LEU A 160 -12.46 11.17 6.95
C LEU A 160 -11.57 9.93 7.04
N GLU A 161 -10.25 10.11 7.28
CA GLU A 161 -9.32 8.98 7.46
C GLU A 161 -9.64 8.19 8.73
N ASP A 162 -9.94 8.86 9.83
CA ASP A 162 -10.32 8.22 11.08
C ASP A 162 -11.64 7.44 10.92
N GLU A 163 -12.65 8.00 10.22
CA GLU A 163 -13.93 7.34 9.92
C GLU A 163 -13.75 6.04 9.13
N ILE A 164 -12.94 6.06 8.07
CA ILE A 164 -12.70 4.83 7.28
C ILE A 164 -11.91 3.78 8.08
N LEU A 165 -11.02 4.19 8.97
CA LEU A 165 -10.26 3.28 9.83
C LEU A 165 -11.16 2.62 10.88
N ASP A 166 -12.09 3.36 11.49
CA ASP A 166 -13.03 2.82 12.45
C ASP A 166 -13.95 1.80 11.78
N THR A 167 -14.47 2.12 10.60
CA THR A 167 -15.25 1.19 9.79
C THR A 167 -14.45 -0.06 9.42
N ALA A 168 -13.20 0.11 8.98
CA ALA A 168 -12.35 -1.03 8.63
C ALA A 168 -12.10 -1.96 9.82
N ARG A 169 -11.87 -1.41 11.02
CA ARG A 169 -11.72 -2.20 12.26
C ARG A 169 -13.01 -2.96 12.61
N GLN A 170 -14.16 -2.29 12.49
CA GLN A 170 -15.46 -2.90 12.80
C GLN A 170 -15.72 -4.14 11.94
N TYR A 171 -15.35 -4.11 10.67
CA TYR A 171 -15.61 -5.21 9.73
C TYR A 171 -14.40 -6.16 9.55
N GLY A 172 -13.26 -5.88 10.15
CA GLY A 172 -12.04 -6.68 10.02
C GLY A 172 -11.42 -6.62 8.61
N ILE A 173 -11.66 -5.54 7.85
CA ILE A 173 -11.05 -5.31 6.54
C ILE A 173 -9.77 -4.48 6.66
N ARG A 174 -8.90 -4.57 5.65
CA ARG A 174 -7.63 -3.83 5.65
C ARG A 174 -7.66 -2.73 4.59
N ILE A 175 -6.97 -1.64 4.88
CA ILE A 175 -6.86 -0.47 3.99
C ILE A 175 -5.40 -0.25 3.57
N MET A 176 -5.17 -0.15 2.25
CA MET A 176 -3.93 0.31 1.66
C MET A 176 -4.09 1.77 1.21
N GLY A 177 -3.17 2.62 1.59
CA GLY A 177 -3.24 4.07 1.38
C GLY A 177 -3.85 4.78 2.60
N PRO A 178 -4.79 5.73 2.44
CA PRO A 178 -5.20 6.41 1.20
C PRO A 178 -4.08 7.21 0.52
N ASN A 179 -4.43 7.96 -0.54
CA ASN A 179 -3.47 8.79 -1.27
C ASN A 179 -2.27 7.99 -1.76
N CYS A 180 -2.52 6.87 -2.42
CA CYS A 180 -1.50 5.98 -2.97
C CYS A 180 -1.68 5.82 -4.49
N LEU A 181 -0.62 5.38 -5.16
CA LEU A 181 -0.70 5.05 -6.59
C LEU A 181 -1.43 3.71 -6.83
N GLY A 182 -1.37 2.79 -5.88
CA GLY A 182 -1.85 1.42 -6.00
C GLY A 182 -0.72 0.41 -5.93
N LEU A 183 -0.97 -0.81 -6.43
CA LEU A 183 0.03 -1.87 -6.49
C LEU A 183 0.09 -2.51 -7.88
N MET A 184 1.26 -3.07 -8.19
CA MET A 184 1.47 -3.93 -9.34
C MET A 184 2.04 -5.27 -8.86
N LEU A 185 1.45 -6.37 -9.32
CA LEU A 185 1.93 -7.73 -9.09
C LEU A 185 2.11 -8.41 -10.45
N PRO A 186 3.29 -8.22 -11.10
CA PRO A 186 3.49 -8.63 -12.48
C PRO A 186 3.32 -10.13 -12.73
N HIS A 187 3.68 -10.99 -11.77
CA HIS A 187 3.46 -12.44 -11.87
C HIS A 187 1.99 -12.84 -11.90
N GLN A 188 1.09 -11.99 -11.41
CA GLN A 188 -0.36 -12.20 -11.41
C GLN A 188 -1.06 -11.41 -12.53
N GLY A 189 -0.33 -10.61 -13.32
CA GLY A 189 -0.91 -9.72 -14.32
C GLY A 189 -1.75 -8.60 -13.74
N ILE A 190 -1.43 -8.15 -12.53
CA ILE A 190 -2.19 -7.12 -11.80
C ILE A 190 -1.46 -5.78 -11.87
N ASN A 191 -2.19 -4.75 -12.31
CA ASN A 191 -1.79 -3.35 -12.19
C ASN A 191 -3.02 -2.53 -11.75
N THR A 192 -3.11 -2.23 -10.45
CA THR A 192 -4.19 -1.41 -9.88
C THR A 192 -3.86 0.08 -9.88
N THR A 193 -2.76 0.48 -10.49
CA THR A 193 -2.36 1.89 -10.59
C THR A 193 -2.98 2.58 -11.79
N PHE A 194 -2.88 3.89 -11.84
CA PHE A 194 -3.24 4.66 -13.04
C PHE A 194 -2.04 4.88 -13.99
N ASP A 195 -0.86 4.37 -13.65
CA ASP A 195 0.28 4.33 -14.56
C ASP A 195 0.02 3.30 -15.68
N PRO A 196 0.12 3.69 -16.97
CA PRO A 196 -0.13 2.78 -18.08
C PRO A 196 0.92 1.70 -18.23
N VAL A 197 2.07 1.87 -17.60
CA VAL A 197 3.22 0.99 -17.73
C VAL A 197 3.21 -0.06 -16.62
N SER A 198 3.54 -1.29 -16.99
CA SER A 198 3.72 -2.40 -16.03
C SER A 198 5.12 -2.98 -16.18
N PRO A 199 5.85 -3.23 -15.10
CA PRO A 199 7.17 -3.84 -15.17
C PRO A 199 7.07 -5.31 -15.62
N LYS A 200 8.16 -5.85 -16.16
CA LYS A 200 8.29 -7.28 -16.42
C LYS A 200 8.27 -8.07 -15.09
N PRO A 201 7.72 -9.30 -15.07
CA PRO A 201 7.86 -10.17 -13.90
C PRO A 201 9.33 -10.41 -13.54
N GLY A 202 9.65 -10.30 -12.25
CA GLY A 202 11.03 -10.44 -11.76
C GLY A 202 11.12 -10.79 -10.29
N LYS A 203 12.22 -10.37 -9.65
CA LYS A 203 12.58 -10.86 -8.31
C LYS A 203 12.74 -9.74 -7.27
N ILE A 204 12.49 -8.50 -7.64
CA ILE A 204 12.68 -7.33 -6.76
C ILE A 204 11.31 -6.76 -6.41
N ALA A 205 11.00 -6.67 -5.13
CA ALA A 205 9.86 -5.89 -4.65
C ALA A 205 10.29 -4.44 -4.40
N PHE A 206 9.56 -3.48 -4.96
CA PHE A 206 9.78 -2.05 -4.76
C PHE A 206 8.62 -1.45 -3.99
N LEU A 207 8.89 -0.97 -2.78
CA LEU A 207 7.90 -0.36 -1.87
C LEU A 207 8.22 1.11 -1.69
N SER A 208 7.27 2.02 -1.91
CA SER A 208 7.53 3.45 -1.89
C SER A 208 6.39 4.27 -1.29
N GLN A 209 6.72 5.32 -0.54
CA GLN A 209 5.76 6.36 -0.16
C GLN A 209 5.51 7.36 -1.29
N SER A 210 6.46 7.52 -2.21
CA SER A 210 6.34 8.44 -3.34
C SER A 210 5.81 7.73 -4.59
N GLY A 211 4.63 8.14 -5.06
CA GLY A 211 4.06 7.67 -6.32
C GLY A 211 4.92 8.06 -7.53
N ALA A 212 5.50 9.27 -7.55
CA ALA A 212 6.36 9.74 -8.62
C ALA A 212 7.64 8.91 -8.76
N ILE A 213 8.23 8.48 -7.66
CA ILE A 213 9.40 7.59 -7.69
C ILE A 213 9.02 6.22 -8.25
N ILE A 214 7.82 5.71 -7.95
CA ILE A 214 7.33 4.45 -8.51
C ILE A 214 7.30 4.53 -10.05
N THR A 215 6.63 5.56 -10.61
CA THR A 215 6.53 5.69 -12.07
C THR A 215 7.91 5.78 -12.72
N THR A 216 8.82 6.56 -12.13
CA THR A 216 10.20 6.70 -12.62
C THR A 216 10.95 5.37 -12.61
N ILE A 217 10.85 4.60 -11.53
CA ILE A 217 11.56 3.30 -11.40
C ILE A 217 10.95 2.25 -12.35
N VAL A 218 9.63 2.25 -12.52
CA VAL A 218 8.95 1.34 -13.46
C VAL A 218 9.37 1.64 -14.88
N ASP A 219 9.36 2.92 -15.30
CA ASP A 219 9.79 3.34 -16.64
C ASP A 219 11.27 3.00 -16.89
N TRP A 220 12.14 3.26 -15.91
CA TRP A 220 13.56 2.94 -16.01
C TRP A 220 13.83 1.43 -16.05
N SER A 221 13.03 0.63 -15.36
CA SER A 221 13.23 -0.83 -15.28
C SER A 221 13.04 -1.56 -16.62
N LEU A 222 12.26 -0.99 -17.54
CA LEU A 222 11.95 -1.63 -18.82
C LEU A 222 13.15 -1.68 -19.78
N PRO A 223 13.83 -0.55 -20.11
CA PRO A 223 15.00 -0.59 -20.99
C PRO A 223 16.18 -1.33 -20.36
N GLU A 224 16.29 -1.32 -19.03
CA GLU A 224 17.33 -2.04 -18.29
C GLU A 224 17.01 -3.55 -18.11
N GLU A 225 15.86 -4.00 -18.60
CA GLU A 225 15.37 -5.38 -18.48
C GLU A 225 15.27 -5.90 -17.03
N ILE A 226 15.10 -4.99 -16.08
CA ILE A 226 14.95 -5.31 -14.66
C ILE A 226 13.49 -5.67 -14.39
N GLY A 227 13.24 -6.94 -14.04
CA GLY A 227 11.92 -7.41 -13.64
C GLY A 227 11.64 -7.16 -12.15
N LEU A 228 10.39 -6.82 -11.84
CA LEU A 228 9.92 -6.60 -10.48
C LEU A 228 8.93 -7.70 -10.07
N SER A 229 8.97 -8.14 -8.81
CA SER A 229 8.01 -9.09 -8.26
C SER A 229 6.75 -8.38 -7.76
N ALA A 230 6.94 -7.22 -7.16
CA ALA A 230 5.87 -6.35 -6.68
C ALA A 230 6.30 -4.89 -6.74
N VAL A 231 5.36 -4.00 -7.00
CA VAL A 231 5.51 -2.54 -6.84
C VAL A 231 4.36 -2.06 -5.98
N ILE A 232 4.63 -1.42 -4.86
CA ILE A 232 3.61 -1.05 -3.89
C ILE A 232 3.79 0.40 -3.46
N SER A 233 2.73 1.20 -3.67
CA SER A 233 2.64 2.57 -3.16
C SER A 233 1.94 2.57 -1.82
N VAL A 234 2.66 2.82 -0.73
CA VAL A 234 2.08 2.73 0.61
C VAL A 234 1.19 3.93 0.98
N GLY A 235 1.30 5.06 0.28
CA GLY A 235 0.51 6.27 0.51
C GLY A 235 0.62 6.81 1.93
N ASN A 236 -0.50 7.25 2.51
CA ASN A 236 -0.56 7.79 3.88
C ASN A 236 -0.29 6.75 4.98
N GLN A 237 -0.25 5.45 4.66
CA GLN A 237 -0.06 4.37 5.62
C GLN A 237 -1.07 4.43 6.80
N ALA A 238 -2.35 4.67 6.49
CA ALA A 238 -3.36 4.84 7.54
C ALA A 238 -3.59 3.54 8.33
N ASP A 239 -3.63 2.38 7.64
CA ASP A 239 -3.73 1.05 8.24
C ASP A 239 -2.53 0.17 7.89
N LEU A 240 -2.40 -0.23 6.59
CA LEU A 240 -1.26 -1.00 6.14
C LEU A 240 -0.02 -0.11 6.02
N THR A 241 1.09 -0.59 6.58
CA THR A 241 2.36 0.13 6.70
C THR A 241 3.49 -0.60 5.97
N PHE A 242 4.69 -0.05 5.96
CA PHE A 242 5.86 -0.73 5.39
C PHE A 242 6.07 -2.11 5.98
N GLU A 243 5.85 -2.30 7.28
CA GLU A 243 6.04 -3.56 7.96
C GLU A 243 5.17 -4.66 7.36
N ASP A 244 3.91 -4.34 7.08
CA ASP A 244 2.97 -5.29 6.49
C ASP A 244 3.40 -5.70 5.07
N PHE A 245 3.85 -4.75 4.25
CA PHE A 245 4.29 -5.03 2.89
C PHE A 245 5.68 -5.67 2.81
N VAL A 246 6.57 -5.36 3.73
CA VAL A 246 7.87 -6.05 3.88
C VAL A 246 7.66 -7.51 4.29
N GLN A 247 6.71 -7.78 5.18
CA GLN A 247 6.33 -9.14 5.53
C GLN A 247 5.73 -9.87 4.33
N PHE A 248 4.81 -9.23 3.58
CA PHE A 248 4.26 -9.77 2.34
C PHE A 248 5.38 -10.13 1.35
N ALA A 249 6.30 -9.21 1.05
CA ALA A 249 7.41 -9.43 0.15
C ALA A 249 8.35 -10.54 0.67
N GLY A 250 8.50 -10.65 1.99
CA GLY A 250 9.23 -11.72 2.67
C GLY A 250 8.62 -13.11 2.43
N ASN A 251 7.30 -13.22 2.37
CA ASN A 251 6.56 -14.46 2.15
C ASN A 251 6.36 -14.79 0.67
N ASP A 252 6.47 -13.79 -0.23
CA ASP A 252 6.31 -14.02 -1.67
C ASP A 252 7.45 -14.88 -2.23
N PRO A 253 7.15 -16.04 -2.84
CA PRO A 253 8.16 -16.94 -3.40
C PRO A 253 8.95 -16.33 -4.56
N HIS A 254 8.40 -15.36 -5.25
CA HIS A 254 9.04 -14.68 -6.38
C HIS A 254 10.04 -13.62 -5.92
N THR A 255 9.89 -13.06 -4.73
CA THR A 255 10.73 -11.96 -4.23
C THR A 255 12.05 -12.48 -3.66
N LYS A 256 13.17 -11.88 -4.10
CA LYS A 256 14.55 -12.15 -3.62
C LYS A 256 15.22 -10.93 -3.01
N ALA A 257 14.74 -9.74 -3.34
CA ALA A 257 15.22 -8.48 -2.76
C ALA A 257 14.05 -7.52 -2.58
N VAL A 258 14.16 -6.66 -1.58
CA VAL A 258 13.19 -5.60 -1.30
C VAL A 258 13.93 -4.26 -1.31
N ILE A 259 13.44 -3.33 -2.11
CA ILE A 259 13.92 -1.93 -2.15
C ILE A 259 12.83 -1.06 -1.56
N LEU A 260 13.22 -0.18 -0.65
CA LEU A 260 12.32 0.74 0.04
C LEU A 260 12.69 2.18 -0.30
N TYR A 261 11.69 3.00 -0.68
CA TYR A 261 11.80 4.45 -0.64
C TYR A 261 10.96 4.97 0.51
N VAL A 262 11.63 5.40 1.57
CA VAL A 262 11.02 5.73 2.86
C VAL A 262 11.15 7.22 3.14
N GLU A 263 10.05 7.88 3.43
CA GLU A 263 9.98 9.25 3.95
C GLU A 263 9.78 9.22 5.47
N GLN A 264 8.96 8.27 5.96
CA GLN A 264 8.67 8.10 7.37
C GLN A 264 8.36 6.65 7.70
N ILE A 265 8.89 6.15 8.82
CA ILE A 265 8.48 4.88 9.43
C ILE A 265 7.69 5.20 10.70
N ARG A 266 6.41 4.79 10.76
CA ARG A 266 5.52 5.09 11.88
C ARG A 266 5.89 4.35 13.16
N ASN A 267 6.36 3.12 13.03
CA ASN A 267 6.76 2.28 14.16
C ASN A 267 8.09 1.59 13.86
N GLY A 268 9.19 2.28 14.15
CA GLY A 268 10.55 1.80 13.87
C GLY A 268 10.87 0.46 14.55
N ARG A 269 10.34 0.22 15.77
CA ARG A 269 10.54 -1.04 16.48
C ARG A 269 9.89 -2.21 15.72
N ARG A 270 8.60 -2.09 15.40
CA ARG A 270 7.86 -3.12 14.64
C ARG A 270 8.51 -3.37 13.28
N PHE A 271 8.96 -2.29 12.61
CA PHE A 271 9.68 -2.40 11.36
C PHE A 271 10.96 -3.26 11.51
N MET A 272 11.81 -2.95 12.49
CA MET A 272 13.04 -3.70 12.74
C MET A 272 12.78 -5.16 13.14
N GLU A 273 11.76 -5.42 13.96
CA GLU A 273 11.33 -6.77 14.30
C GLU A 273 10.87 -7.54 13.07
N THR A 274 10.07 -6.91 12.19
CA THR A 274 9.58 -7.52 10.96
C THR A 274 10.73 -7.86 10.03
N VAL A 275 11.63 -6.91 9.77
CA VAL A 275 12.81 -7.14 8.92
C VAL A 275 13.69 -8.27 9.48
N SER A 276 13.87 -8.34 10.80
CA SER A 276 14.69 -9.38 11.43
C SER A 276 14.12 -10.79 11.29
N ARG A 277 12.80 -10.93 11.08
CA ARG A 277 12.12 -12.22 10.89
C ARG A 277 12.17 -12.71 9.43
N ILE A 278 12.54 -11.83 8.49
CA ILE A 278 12.64 -12.23 7.09
C ILE A 278 13.88 -13.13 6.92
N PRO A 279 13.74 -14.30 6.28
CA PRO A 279 14.88 -15.20 6.07
C PRO A 279 16.01 -14.55 5.28
N PRO A 280 17.29 -14.79 5.65
CA PRO A 280 18.46 -14.16 5.00
C PRO A 280 18.66 -14.52 3.52
N LYS A 281 17.75 -15.25 2.91
CA LYS A 281 17.80 -15.62 1.47
C LYS A 281 17.23 -14.54 0.55
N LYS A 282 16.74 -13.48 1.14
CA LYS A 282 16.02 -12.45 0.40
C LYS A 282 16.61 -11.09 0.67
#